data_d5fe50be050856ef1358e0f6dbfcc433
#
_entry.id   d5fe50be050856ef1358e0f6dbfcc433
#
_cell.length_a   1.000
_cell.length_b   1.000
_cell.length_c   1.000
_cell.angle_alpha   90.00
_cell.angle_beta   90.00
_cell.angle_gamma   90.00
#
_symmetry.space_group_name_H-M   'P 1'
#
loop_
_entity.id
_entity.type
_entity.pdbx_description
1 polymer ?
#
loop_
_entity_poly.entity_id
_entity_poly.type
_entity_poly.pdbx_seq_one_letter_code
_entity_poly.pdbx_strand_id
1 'polypeptide(L)'
;MIEPEVVIVPAGDALLGDPPRTEHVNIFAIARRPVTVAEYVIFVDETRHSPPVEWQQKQRAPDCALDGVSWADAVAYCRWLTVGTGRIYRLPDEREWEKAARLPGTLEELGALREWTNSWQNGGRVLRTGADPAARLFAGEDLAQVGFRIVRGMTGR
;
A
#
# COMPACT_ATOMS: atom_id res chain seq x y z
N MET A 1 -6.98 8.78 -15.44
CA MET A 1 -6.78 8.28 -14.06
C MET A 1 -7.37 6.90 -13.96
N ILE A 2 -6.62 5.96 -13.41
CA ILE A 2 -7.04 4.56 -13.25
C ILE A 2 -7.29 4.32 -11.78
N GLU A 3 -8.53 3.94 -11.42
CA GLU A 3 -8.83 3.51 -10.06
C GLU A 3 -8.43 2.03 -9.90
N PRO A 4 -7.82 1.67 -8.76
CA PRO A 4 -7.42 0.29 -8.52
C PRO A 4 -8.62 -0.62 -8.27
N GLU A 5 -8.46 -1.88 -8.60
CA GLU A 5 -9.37 -2.93 -8.14
C GLU A 5 -9.18 -3.12 -6.63
N VAL A 6 -10.28 -3.00 -5.89
CA VAL A 6 -10.25 -3.16 -4.44
C VAL A 6 -11.12 -4.33 -3.99
N VAL A 7 -10.76 -4.88 -2.84
CA VAL A 7 -11.48 -5.96 -2.17
C VAL A 7 -11.98 -5.44 -0.82
N ILE A 8 -13.25 -5.69 -0.54
CA ILE A 8 -13.82 -5.31 0.77
C ILE A 8 -13.42 -6.36 1.81
N VAL A 9 -12.83 -5.90 2.90
CA VAL A 9 -12.55 -6.70 4.08
C VAL A 9 -13.57 -6.32 5.15
N PRO A 10 -14.49 -7.24 5.52
CA PRO A 10 -15.53 -6.93 6.49
C PRO A 10 -14.98 -6.55 7.85
N ALA A 11 -15.73 -5.71 8.57
CA ALA A 11 -15.42 -5.40 9.96
C ALA A 11 -15.47 -6.67 10.81
N GLY A 12 -14.63 -6.73 11.82
CA GLY A 12 -14.62 -7.83 12.77
C GLY A 12 -13.29 -8.01 13.44
N ASP A 13 -13.26 -8.96 14.36
CA ASP A 13 -12.07 -9.29 15.12
C ASP A 13 -11.14 -10.17 14.29
N ALA A 14 -9.84 -9.96 14.48
CA ALA A 14 -8.80 -10.77 13.87
C ALA A 14 -7.67 -11.01 14.87
N LEU A 15 -6.97 -12.14 14.72
CA LEU A 15 -5.76 -12.42 15.46
C LEU A 15 -4.59 -11.78 14.73
N LEU A 16 -3.99 -10.78 15.33
CA LEU A 16 -2.93 -9.98 14.74
C LEU A 16 -1.73 -9.86 15.67
N GLY A 17 -0.56 -9.67 15.07
CA GLY A 17 0.68 -9.46 15.79
C GLY A 17 1.41 -10.75 16.16
N ASP A 18 2.54 -10.57 16.85
CA ASP A 18 3.37 -11.65 17.39
C ASP A 18 3.86 -11.25 18.80
N PRO A 19 3.37 -11.92 19.87
CA PRO A 19 2.36 -12.97 19.88
C PRO A 19 0.98 -12.45 19.44
N PRO A 20 0.14 -13.33 18.85
CA PRO A 20 -1.16 -12.91 18.34
C PRO A 20 -2.09 -12.40 19.42
N ARG A 21 -2.80 -11.32 19.14
CA ARG A 21 -3.83 -10.76 19.98
C ARG A 21 -5.08 -10.48 19.15
N THR A 22 -6.25 -10.63 19.75
CA THR A 22 -7.50 -10.28 19.11
C THR A 22 -7.63 -8.77 19.05
N GLU A 23 -7.81 -8.23 17.84
CA GLU A 23 -8.05 -6.81 17.62
C GLU A 23 -9.23 -6.64 16.68
N HIS A 24 -10.06 -5.64 16.97
CA HIS A 24 -11.16 -5.28 16.09
C HIS A 24 -10.64 -4.35 14.99
N VAL A 25 -11.00 -4.65 13.73
CA VAL A 25 -10.67 -3.82 12.58
C VAL A 25 -11.96 -3.46 11.87
N ASN A 26 -12.21 -2.17 11.67
CA ASN A 26 -13.39 -1.70 10.95
C ASN A 26 -13.33 -2.11 9.48
N ILE A 27 -14.48 -2.11 8.81
CA ILE A 27 -14.56 -2.40 7.38
C ILE A 27 -13.67 -1.46 6.58
N PHE A 28 -12.99 -2.02 5.59
CA PHE A 28 -12.18 -1.25 4.64
C PHE A 28 -12.13 -1.96 3.30
N ALA A 29 -11.75 -1.22 2.27
CA ALA A 29 -11.48 -1.79 0.95
C ALA A 29 -10.00 -1.59 0.64
N ILE A 30 -9.31 -2.64 0.26
CA ILE A 30 -7.87 -2.62 -0.02
C ILE A 30 -7.60 -3.05 -1.46
N ALA A 31 -6.64 -2.40 -2.10
CA ALA A 31 -6.22 -2.79 -3.44
C ALA A 31 -5.72 -4.24 -3.43
N ARG A 32 -6.23 -5.04 -4.36
CA ARG A 32 -5.83 -6.43 -4.49
C ARG A 32 -4.35 -6.57 -4.79
N ARG A 33 -3.80 -5.62 -5.56
CA ARG A 33 -2.39 -5.58 -5.99
C ARG A 33 -1.71 -4.33 -5.49
N PRO A 34 -0.38 -4.36 -5.35
CA PRO A 34 0.38 -3.12 -5.17
C PRO A 34 0.19 -2.19 -6.36
N VAL A 35 0.41 -0.89 -6.14
CA VAL A 35 0.40 0.09 -7.24
C VAL A 35 1.41 -0.33 -8.30
N THR A 36 0.98 -0.30 -9.57
CA THR A 36 1.82 -0.68 -10.70
C THR A 36 2.57 0.52 -11.26
N VAL A 37 3.61 0.21 -12.03
CA VAL A 37 4.35 1.25 -12.77
C VAL A 37 3.41 2.04 -13.68
N ALA A 38 2.53 1.36 -14.42
CA ALA A 38 1.59 2.02 -15.34
C ALA A 38 0.68 3.03 -14.63
N GLU A 39 0.18 2.67 -13.45
CA GLU A 39 -0.65 3.57 -12.64
C GLU A 39 0.16 4.79 -12.16
N TYR A 40 1.39 4.57 -11.75
CA TYR A 40 2.25 5.64 -11.23
C TYR A 40 2.74 6.60 -12.32
N VAL A 41 2.90 6.11 -13.55
CA VAL A 41 3.26 6.95 -14.70
C VAL A 41 2.25 8.10 -14.87
N ILE A 42 0.97 7.80 -14.78
CA ILE A 42 -0.08 8.83 -14.92
C ILE A 42 0.07 9.90 -13.85
N PHE A 43 0.32 9.51 -12.62
CA PHE A 43 0.56 10.42 -11.50
C PHE A 43 1.79 11.32 -11.75
N VAL A 44 2.91 10.72 -12.13
CA VAL A 44 4.15 11.46 -12.39
C VAL A 44 3.94 12.46 -13.55
N ASP A 45 3.29 12.03 -14.61
CA ASP A 45 3.07 12.88 -15.79
C ASP A 45 2.12 14.05 -15.48
N GLU A 46 1.06 13.82 -14.72
CA GLU A 46 0.09 14.86 -14.37
C GLU A 46 0.63 15.85 -13.34
N THR A 47 1.38 15.37 -12.36
CA THR A 47 1.80 16.20 -11.21
C THR A 47 3.24 16.69 -11.31
N ARG A 48 4.03 16.11 -12.20
CA ARG A 48 5.48 16.31 -12.31
C ARG A 48 6.22 15.93 -11.02
N HIS A 49 5.64 15.01 -10.25
CA HIS A 49 6.29 14.46 -9.08
C HIS A 49 7.59 13.78 -9.47
N SER A 50 8.61 13.90 -8.62
CA SER A 50 9.91 13.29 -8.89
C SER A 50 9.79 11.77 -9.00
N PRO A 51 10.17 11.17 -10.13
CA PRO A 51 10.06 9.72 -10.30
C PRO A 51 11.14 8.98 -9.48
N PRO A 52 10.93 7.70 -9.20
CA PRO A 52 11.94 6.89 -8.55
C PRO A 52 13.16 6.68 -9.46
N VAL A 53 14.26 6.22 -8.85
CA VAL A 53 15.47 5.89 -9.61
C VAL A 53 15.16 4.83 -10.66
N GLU A 54 15.91 4.86 -11.76
CA GLU A 54 15.75 3.92 -12.89
C GLU A 54 14.35 3.96 -13.52
N TRP A 55 13.74 5.14 -13.50
CA TRP A 55 12.36 5.31 -13.96
C TRP A 55 12.14 4.86 -15.40
N GLN A 56 13.04 5.20 -16.31
CA GLN A 56 12.92 4.80 -17.72
C GLN A 56 12.94 3.27 -17.88
N GLN A 57 13.79 2.61 -17.11
CA GLN A 57 13.87 1.15 -17.12
C GLN A 57 12.61 0.52 -16.55
N LYS A 58 12.08 1.07 -15.45
CA LYS A 58 10.84 0.57 -14.84
C LYS A 58 9.66 0.66 -15.80
N GLN A 59 9.58 1.69 -16.61
CA GLN A 59 8.50 1.87 -17.58
C GLN A 59 8.47 0.81 -18.68
N ARG A 60 9.54 0.03 -18.85
CA ARG A 60 9.54 -1.10 -19.77
C ARG A 60 8.71 -2.27 -19.28
N ALA A 61 8.36 -2.29 -18.01
CA ALA A 61 7.54 -3.33 -17.40
C ALA A 61 6.35 -2.69 -16.69
N PRO A 62 5.38 -2.12 -17.43
CA PRO A 62 4.32 -1.30 -16.87
C PRO A 62 3.38 -2.07 -15.93
N ASP A 63 3.23 -3.37 -16.13
CA ASP A 63 2.35 -4.20 -15.30
C ASP A 63 3.00 -4.69 -14.01
N CYS A 64 4.30 -4.42 -13.84
CA CYS A 64 4.99 -4.78 -12.62
C CYS A 64 4.64 -3.84 -11.48
N ALA A 65 4.70 -4.37 -10.25
CA ALA A 65 4.55 -3.57 -9.06
C ALA A 65 5.63 -2.49 -9.00
N LEU A 66 5.23 -1.29 -8.66
CA LEU A 66 6.13 -0.16 -8.47
C LEU A 66 6.97 -0.38 -7.22
N ASP A 67 8.28 -0.15 -7.32
CA ASP A 67 9.17 -0.13 -6.17
C ASP A 67 10.10 1.08 -6.21
N GLY A 68 10.87 1.27 -5.16
CA GLY A 68 11.81 2.36 -5.07
C GLY A 68 11.19 3.69 -4.68
N VAL A 69 10.05 3.68 -4.02
CA VAL A 69 9.32 4.88 -3.61
C VAL A 69 9.34 5.08 -2.10
N SER A 70 9.40 6.34 -1.68
CA SER A 70 9.36 6.73 -0.27
C SER A 70 7.93 6.72 0.26
N TRP A 71 7.80 6.82 1.59
CA TRP A 71 6.49 7.00 2.21
C TRP A 71 5.82 8.29 1.73
N ALA A 72 6.58 9.37 1.59
CA ALA A 72 6.06 10.64 1.09
C ALA A 72 5.54 10.52 -0.35
N ASP A 73 6.23 9.75 -1.20
CA ASP A 73 5.77 9.47 -2.56
C ASP A 73 4.43 8.74 -2.54
N ALA A 74 4.30 7.73 -1.70
CA ALA A 74 3.07 6.95 -1.57
C ALA A 74 1.90 7.80 -1.10
N VAL A 75 2.14 8.66 -0.11
CA VAL A 75 1.11 9.58 0.40
C VAL A 75 0.70 10.60 -0.67
N ALA A 76 1.66 11.13 -1.43
CA ALA A 76 1.35 12.06 -2.51
C ALA A 76 0.48 11.40 -3.59
N TYR A 77 0.76 10.15 -3.94
CA TYR A 77 -0.06 9.39 -4.87
C TYR A 77 -1.49 9.22 -4.36
N CYS A 78 -1.66 8.82 -3.10
CA CYS A 78 -2.98 8.65 -2.49
C CYS A 78 -3.76 9.97 -2.49
N ARG A 79 -3.10 11.07 -2.19
CA ARG A 79 -3.72 12.40 -2.20
C ARG A 79 -4.18 12.81 -3.59
N TRP A 80 -3.34 12.60 -4.59
CA TRP A 80 -3.66 12.86 -5.99
C TRP A 80 -4.89 12.03 -6.44
N LEU A 81 -4.91 10.76 -6.10
CA LEU A 81 -6.02 9.88 -6.44
C LEU A 81 -7.32 10.31 -5.74
N THR A 82 -7.23 10.73 -4.49
CA THR A 82 -8.37 11.23 -3.71
C THR A 82 -8.98 12.48 -4.36
N VAL A 83 -8.13 13.43 -4.71
CA VAL A 83 -8.59 14.68 -5.35
C VAL A 83 -9.24 14.39 -6.71
N GLY A 84 -8.62 13.50 -7.50
CA GLY A 84 -9.10 13.21 -8.84
C GLY A 84 -10.38 12.39 -8.89
N THR A 85 -10.62 11.54 -7.90
CA THR A 85 -11.77 10.64 -7.90
C THR A 85 -12.91 11.09 -7.00
N GLY A 86 -12.64 11.95 -6.02
CA GLY A 86 -13.59 12.30 -4.97
C GLY A 86 -13.80 11.20 -3.93
N ARG A 87 -13.03 10.13 -3.98
CA ARG A 87 -13.04 9.03 -3.01
C ARG A 87 -11.79 9.13 -2.15
N ILE A 88 -11.89 8.77 -0.88
CA ILE A 88 -10.74 8.84 0.01
C ILE A 88 -9.86 7.61 -0.19
N TYR A 89 -8.65 7.85 -0.70
CA TYR A 89 -7.60 6.84 -0.79
C TYR A 89 -6.48 7.18 0.18
N ARG A 90 -5.93 6.15 0.81
CA ARG A 90 -4.86 6.28 1.80
C ARG A 90 -4.04 5.01 1.86
N LEU A 91 -2.93 5.04 2.56
CA LEU A 91 -2.20 3.83 2.92
C LEU A 91 -2.99 3.06 3.98
N PRO A 92 -2.90 1.73 3.99
CA PRO A 92 -3.46 0.93 5.08
C PRO A 92 -2.72 1.24 6.39
N ASP A 93 -3.41 1.13 7.53
CA ASP A 93 -2.68 0.97 8.78
C ASP A 93 -2.15 -0.48 8.88
N GLU A 94 -1.25 -0.73 9.82
CA GLU A 94 -0.62 -2.05 9.90
C GLU A 94 -1.61 -3.17 10.25
N ARG A 95 -2.69 -2.87 10.96
CA ARG A 95 -3.69 -3.87 11.31
C ARG A 95 -4.56 -4.22 10.11
N GLU A 96 -4.94 -3.23 9.33
CA GLU A 96 -5.67 -3.44 8.08
C GLU A 96 -4.85 -4.30 7.12
N TRP A 97 -3.59 -3.94 6.95
CA TRP A 97 -2.69 -4.68 6.05
C TRP A 97 -2.55 -6.14 6.49
N GLU A 98 -2.27 -6.38 7.78
CA GLU A 98 -2.08 -7.73 8.30
C GLU A 98 -3.36 -8.55 8.20
N LYS A 99 -4.51 -7.97 8.57
CA LYS A 99 -5.81 -8.67 8.45
C LYS A 99 -6.06 -9.13 7.01
N ALA A 100 -5.85 -8.25 6.04
CA ALA A 100 -6.04 -8.58 4.64
C ALA A 100 -5.05 -9.64 4.16
N ALA A 101 -3.78 -9.52 4.56
CA ALA A 101 -2.73 -10.47 4.17
C ALA A 101 -2.97 -11.88 4.71
N ARG A 102 -3.59 -12.00 5.89
CA ARG A 102 -3.88 -13.29 6.50
C ARG A 102 -5.16 -13.95 5.98
N LEU A 103 -6.00 -13.23 5.25
CA LEU A 103 -7.20 -13.80 4.64
C LEU A 103 -6.84 -14.40 3.29
N PRO A 104 -6.93 -15.75 3.14
CA PRO A 104 -6.54 -16.40 1.89
C PRO A 104 -7.29 -15.85 0.68
N GLY A 105 -6.55 -15.62 -0.41
CA GLY A 105 -7.12 -15.16 -1.68
C GLY A 105 -7.52 -13.69 -1.73
N THR A 106 -7.26 -12.92 -0.68
CA THR A 106 -7.62 -11.50 -0.63
C THR A 106 -6.62 -10.63 -1.40
N LEU A 107 -5.34 -10.80 -1.11
CA LEU A 107 -4.27 -10.01 -1.74
C LEU A 107 -3.45 -10.85 -2.70
N GLU A 108 -3.08 -10.23 -3.82
CA GLU A 108 -2.16 -10.78 -4.80
C GLU A 108 -0.78 -10.15 -4.66
N GLU A 109 0.24 -10.83 -5.14
CA GLU A 109 1.63 -10.37 -5.16
C GLU A 109 2.18 -10.06 -3.76
N LEU A 110 1.76 -10.84 -2.77
CA LEU A 110 2.33 -10.78 -1.42
C LEU A 110 3.75 -11.35 -1.43
N GLY A 111 4.66 -10.70 -0.70
CA GLY A 111 6.03 -11.14 -0.54
C GLY A 111 7.01 -10.62 -1.59
N ALA A 112 6.51 -10.03 -2.68
CA ALA A 112 7.38 -9.43 -3.70
C ALA A 112 7.99 -8.11 -3.22
N LEU A 113 7.27 -7.40 -2.37
CA LEU A 113 7.64 -6.07 -1.88
C LEU A 113 7.56 -6.00 -0.37
N ARG A 114 8.34 -5.08 0.20
CA ARG A 114 8.03 -4.47 1.48
C ARG A 114 7.08 -3.32 1.19
N GLU A 115 6.01 -3.19 1.96
CA GLU A 115 4.92 -2.27 1.64
C GLU A 115 4.71 -1.25 2.75
N TRP A 116 4.58 0.01 2.35
CA TRP A 116 4.31 1.12 3.26
C TRP A 116 2.96 0.97 3.94
N THR A 117 2.94 1.28 5.23
CA THR A 117 1.69 1.49 5.98
C THR A 117 1.64 2.93 6.47
N ASN A 118 0.47 3.32 6.97
CA ASN A 118 0.30 4.63 7.60
C ASN A 118 0.60 4.59 9.10
N SER A 119 1.04 3.46 9.62
CA SER A 119 1.39 3.32 11.03
C SER A 119 2.78 3.89 11.32
N TRP A 120 2.90 4.50 12.49
CA TRP A 120 4.13 5.11 12.95
C TRP A 120 4.57 4.43 14.25
N GLN A 121 5.82 4.02 14.33
CA GLN A 121 6.38 3.41 15.53
C GLN A 121 7.90 3.59 15.57
N ASN A 122 8.43 3.77 16.76
CA ASN A 122 9.88 3.87 17.00
C ASN A 122 10.55 4.92 16.09
N GLY A 123 9.88 6.03 15.87
CA GLY A 123 10.42 7.12 15.06
C GLY A 123 10.38 6.91 13.55
N GLY A 124 9.65 5.91 13.06
CA GLY A 124 9.53 5.63 11.64
C GLY A 124 8.18 5.08 11.21
N ARG A 125 7.94 5.12 9.91
CA ARG A 125 6.77 4.47 9.31
C ARG A 125 7.00 2.98 9.21
N VAL A 126 5.96 2.20 9.49
CA VAL A 126 6.02 0.74 9.49
C VAL A 126 5.86 0.21 8.06
N LEU A 127 6.76 -0.68 7.70
CA LEU A 127 6.67 -1.52 6.50
C LEU A 127 6.16 -2.90 6.87
N ARG A 128 5.44 -3.54 5.96
CA ARG A 128 4.99 -4.92 6.09
C ARG A 128 5.39 -5.73 4.87
N THR A 129 5.52 -7.03 5.04
CA THR A 129 5.84 -7.95 3.95
C THR A 129 4.99 -9.21 4.05
N GLY A 130 4.60 -9.76 2.90
CA GLY A 130 3.85 -11.01 2.86
C GLY A 130 4.63 -12.24 3.32
N ALA A 131 5.96 -12.15 3.38
CA ALA A 131 6.79 -13.24 3.90
C ALA A 131 6.56 -13.49 5.40
N ASP A 132 6.30 -12.44 6.15
CA ASP A 132 5.92 -12.51 7.57
C ASP A 132 4.92 -11.38 7.87
N PRO A 133 3.61 -11.67 7.77
CA PRO A 133 2.59 -10.62 7.92
C PRO A 133 2.58 -9.91 9.27
N ALA A 134 3.10 -10.53 10.33
CA ALA A 134 3.14 -9.91 11.66
C ALA A 134 4.40 -9.08 11.90
N ALA A 135 5.43 -9.22 11.06
CA ALA A 135 6.69 -8.52 11.25
C ALA A 135 6.55 -7.04 10.92
N ARG A 136 7.07 -6.20 11.78
CA ARG A 136 7.23 -4.77 11.55
C ARG A 136 8.63 -4.50 11.05
N LEU A 137 8.70 -3.89 9.88
CA LEU A 137 9.96 -3.50 9.26
C LEU A 137 10.02 -1.98 9.16
N PHE A 138 11.24 -1.44 9.06
CA PHE A 138 11.44 0.00 8.90
C PHE A 138 12.37 0.22 7.71
N ALA A 139 12.05 1.21 6.90
CA ALA A 139 12.89 1.56 5.77
C ALA A 139 14.16 2.25 6.26
N GLY A 140 15.29 1.78 5.71
CA GLY A 140 16.53 2.54 5.72
C GLY A 140 16.56 3.50 4.53
N GLU A 141 17.74 3.84 4.06
CA GLU A 141 17.92 4.67 2.86
C GLU A 141 17.67 3.91 1.58
N ASP A 142 17.82 2.58 1.61
CA ASP A 142 17.60 1.72 0.44
C ASP A 142 16.12 1.42 0.29
N LEU A 143 15.53 1.97 -0.78
CA LEU A 143 14.12 1.77 -1.13
C LEU A 143 13.90 0.66 -2.16
N ALA A 144 14.93 -0.11 -2.48
CA ALA A 144 14.78 -1.24 -3.41
C ALA A 144 13.71 -2.21 -2.88
N GLN A 145 12.81 -2.64 -3.75
CA GLN A 145 11.69 -3.52 -3.41
C GLN A 145 10.73 -2.95 -2.34
N VAL A 146 10.69 -1.63 -2.20
CA VAL A 146 9.74 -0.94 -1.33
C VAL A 146 8.67 -0.29 -2.20
N GLY A 147 7.44 -0.72 -2.03
CA GLY A 147 6.28 -0.20 -2.73
C GLY A 147 5.10 -0.03 -1.78
N PHE A 148 3.90 -0.04 -2.32
CA PHE A 148 2.70 0.13 -1.49
C PHE A 148 1.45 -0.32 -2.23
N ARG A 149 0.43 -0.63 -1.46
CA ARG A 149 -0.94 -0.76 -1.97
C ARG A 149 -1.84 0.20 -1.21
N ILE A 150 -2.98 0.51 -1.77
CA ILE A 150 -3.84 1.56 -1.23
C ILE A 150 -5.12 0.99 -0.65
N VAL A 151 -5.68 1.74 0.29
CA VAL A 151 -6.97 1.49 0.90
C VAL A 151 -7.93 2.59 0.49
N ARG A 152 -9.15 2.20 0.12
CA ARG A 152 -10.25 3.12 -0.09
C ARG A 152 -11.12 3.17 1.15
N GLY A 153 -11.39 4.37 1.65
CA GLY A 153 -12.28 4.56 2.78
C GLY A 153 -13.70 4.12 2.44
N MET A 154 -14.34 3.40 3.38
CA MET A 154 -15.69 2.88 3.20
C MET A 154 -16.76 3.84 3.70
N THR A 155 -16.41 4.78 4.53
CA THR A 155 -17.31 5.85 4.97
C THR A 155 -17.38 6.92 3.89
N GLY A 156 -17.69 6.52 2.69
CA GLY A 156 -17.78 7.44 1.57
C GLY A 156 -18.87 8.47 1.79
N ARG A 157 -18.46 9.63 1.99
CA ARG A 157 -19.30 10.80 1.83
C ARG A 157 -18.45 11.90 1.28
#